data_269bf4de079ff3fe54dd785cfb8c8ef8
#
_entry.id   269bf4de079ff3fe54dd785cfb8c8ef8
#
_cell.length_a   1.000
_cell.length_b   1.000
_cell.length_c   1.000
_cell.angle_alpha   90.00
_cell.angle_beta   90.00
_cell.angle_gamma   90.00
#
_symmetry.space_group_name_H-M   'P 1'
#
loop_
_entity.id
_entity.type
_entity.pdbx_description
1 polymer ?
#
loop_
_entity_poly.entity_id
_entity_poly.type
_entity_poly.pdbx_seq_one_letter_code
_entity_poly.pdbx_strand_id
1 'polypeptide(L)'
;MAVAAKPKLDRASDPRNPNHRMAAFLDAGSLQLISDDDDSGMLAAVGTVDGARVVVFCSDPTIQGGAMGSAGCTVIVQAYERALADGVPVVGLWHSGGARLAEGVESLHAVGLVFQIMTHASGKIPQISVVLGAAAGGAAYGPALTDIVILGP
;
A
#
# COMPACT_ATOMS: atom_id res chain seq x y z
N MET A 1 -17.46 -25.49 22.96
CA MET A 1 -16.96 -24.20 23.50
C MET A 1 -16.91 -23.20 22.35
N ALA A 2 -17.79 -22.20 22.38
CA ALA A 2 -17.74 -21.12 21.38
C ALA A 2 -16.56 -20.21 21.73
N VAL A 3 -15.60 -20.09 20.82
CA VAL A 3 -14.54 -19.11 20.93
C VAL A 3 -15.20 -17.74 20.78
N ALA A 4 -15.17 -16.94 21.85
CA ALA A 4 -15.68 -15.58 21.80
C ALA A 4 -14.94 -14.81 20.71
N ALA A 5 -15.69 -14.30 19.72
CA ALA A 5 -15.12 -13.46 18.67
C ALA A 5 -14.47 -12.24 19.35
N LYS A 6 -13.18 -12.02 19.08
CA LYS A 6 -12.52 -10.78 19.51
C LYS A 6 -13.33 -9.59 19.01
N PRO A 7 -13.59 -8.56 19.86
CA PRO A 7 -14.27 -7.36 19.40
C PRO A 7 -13.52 -6.80 18.19
N LYS A 8 -14.23 -6.54 17.08
CA LYS A 8 -13.68 -5.81 15.95
C LYS A 8 -13.31 -4.43 16.47
N LEU A 9 -12.02 -4.10 16.47
CA LEU A 9 -11.57 -2.72 16.65
C LEU A 9 -12.24 -1.86 15.58
N ASP A 10 -12.70 -0.70 15.96
CA ASP A 10 -13.15 0.32 15.01
C ASP A 10 -11.98 0.64 14.06
N ARG A 11 -12.22 0.67 12.74
CA ARG A 11 -11.20 0.95 11.72
C ARG A 11 -10.42 2.23 12.04
N ALA A 12 -11.09 3.25 12.50
CA ALA A 12 -10.48 4.54 12.82
C ALA A 12 -9.47 4.47 13.98
N SER A 13 -9.67 3.57 14.94
CA SER A 13 -8.79 3.38 16.10
C SER A 13 -7.77 2.25 15.94
N ASP A 14 -7.84 1.48 14.85
CA ASP A 14 -6.91 0.38 14.60
C ASP A 14 -5.52 0.94 14.23
N PRO A 15 -4.45 0.56 14.97
CA PRO A 15 -3.08 1.03 14.66
C PRO A 15 -2.58 0.57 13.29
N ARG A 16 -3.25 -0.39 12.66
CA ARG A 16 -2.94 -0.87 11.30
C ARG A 16 -3.62 -0.04 10.21
N ASN A 17 -4.49 0.91 10.60
CA ASN A 17 -5.13 1.83 9.65
C ASN A 17 -4.07 2.61 8.87
N PRO A 18 -4.19 2.73 7.53
CA PRO A 18 -3.23 3.43 6.68
C PRO A 18 -2.93 4.86 7.12
N ASN A 19 -3.93 5.61 7.60
CA ASN A 19 -3.73 6.98 8.08
C ASN A 19 -2.74 7.03 9.25
N HIS A 20 -2.87 6.11 10.21
CA HIS A 20 -1.94 6.04 11.36
C HIS A 20 -0.53 5.64 10.91
N ARG A 21 -0.42 4.64 10.02
CA ARG A 21 0.87 4.16 9.52
C ARG A 21 1.60 5.23 8.71
N MET A 22 0.89 5.91 7.81
CA MET A 22 1.49 6.98 7.01
C MET A 22 1.83 8.21 7.85
N ALA A 23 0.99 8.58 8.82
CA ALA A 23 1.28 9.68 9.74
C ALA A 23 2.48 9.39 10.66
N ALA A 24 2.71 8.12 11.01
CA ALA A 24 3.88 7.71 11.79
C ALA A 24 5.17 7.62 10.93
N PHE A 25 5.02 7.42 9.62
CA PHE A 25 6.13 7.30 8.68
C PHE A 25 6.61 8.66 8.15
N LEU A 26 5.68 9.58 7.87
CA LEU A 26 5.98 10.87 7.29
C LEU A 26 6.27 11.93 8.37
N ASP A 27 7.00 12.96 8.00
CA ASP A 27 7.24 14.13 8.85
C ASP A 27 5.91 14.75 9.31
N ALA A 28 5.86 15.20 10.56
CA ALA A 28 4.67 15.76 11.15
C ALA A 28 4.09 16.91 10.30
N GLY A 29 2.82 16.80 9.93
CA GLY A 29 2.11 17.80 9.15
C GLY A 29 2.40 17.80 7.65
N SER A 30 3.24 16.89 7.14
CA SER A 30 3.57 16.82 5.70
C SER A 30 2.60 15.94 4.90
N LEU A 31 1.82 15.08 5.55
CA LEU A 31 0.93 14.13 4.90
C LEU A 31 -0.20 14.83 4.14
N GLN A 32 -0.29 14.56 2.83
CA GLN A 32 -1.38 15.01 1.96
C GLN A 32 -1.89 13.83 1.15
N LEU A 33 -3.14 13.45 1.36
CA LEU A 33 -3.77 12.34 0.62
C LEU A 33 -3.86 12.68 -0.87
N ILE A 34 -3.60 11.68 -1.72
CA ILE A 34 -3.79 11.73 -3.17
C ILE A 34 -4.79 10.71 -3.68
N SER A 35 -5.37 9.92 -2.79
CA SER A 35 -6.49 9.02 -3.04
C SER A 35 -7.60 9.24 -2.02
N ASP A 36 -8.81 8.78 -2.34
CA ASP A 36 -9.92 8.77 -1.39
C ASP A 36 -9.70 7.72 -0.30
N ASP A 37 -10.14 8.02 0.93
CA ASP A 37 -10.20 7.04 2.02
C ASP A 37 -11.52 6.29 1.96
N ASP A 38 -11.56 5.28 1.11
CA ASP A 38 -12.72 4.46 0.80
C ASP A 38 -12.52 2.97 1.17
N ASP A 39 -13.40 2.11 0.69
CA ASP A 39 -13.33 0.66 0.91
C ASP A 39 -12.42 -0.07 -0.11
N SER A 40 -11.59 0.65 -0.86
CA SER A 40 -10.63 0.04 -1.81
C SER A 40 -9.60 -0.86 -1.12
N GLY A 41 -9.33 -0.60 0.16
CA GLY A 41 -8.31 -1.29 0.94
C GLY A 41 -6.89 -0.77 0.69
N MET A 42 -6.77 0.40 0.05
CA MET A 42 -5.50 1.06 -0.24
C MET A 42 -5.63 2.57 -0.09
N LEU A 43 -4.61 3.21 0.47
CA LEU A 43 -4.55 4.65 0.61
C LEU A 43 -3.21 5.16 0.11
N ALA A 44 -3.18 6.32 -0.54
CA ALA A 44 -1.96 6.94 -1.03
C ALA A 44 -1.85 8.41 -0.62
N ALA A 45 -0.63 8.85 -0.37
CA ALA A 45 -0.31 10.21 0.04
C ALA A 45 1.03 10.68 -0.52
N VAL A 46 1.22 11.97 -0.56
CA VAL A 46 2.53 12.61 -0.66
C VAL A 46 2.93 13.19 0.69
N GLY A 47 4.21 13.29 0.94
CA GLY A 47 4.74 13.89 2.16
C GLY A 47 6.26 13.99 2.13
N THR A 48 6.87 14.19 3.29
CA THR A 48 8.33 14.20 3.43
C THR A 48 8.80 13.21 4.49
N VAL A 49 10.03 12.77 4.35
CA VAL A 49 10.78 11.99 5.36
C VAL A 49 12.13 12.69 5.52
N ASP A 50 12.41 13.21 6.72
CA ASP A 50 13.58 14.06 6.98
C ASP A 50 13.72 15.22 5.97
N GLY A 51 12.58 15.82 5.59
CA GLY A 51 12.48 16.89 4.62
C GLY A 51 12.54 16.45 3.14
N ALA A 52 12.88 15.23 2.83
CA ALA A 52 12.91 14.70 1.46
C ALA A 52 11.50 14.29 1.00
N ARG A 53 11.07 14.75 -0.18
CA ARG A 53 9.75 14.41 -0.73
C ARG A 53 9.66 12.94 -1.11
N VAL A 54 8.53 12.32 -0.78
CA VAL A 54 8.20 10.93 -1.13
C VAL A 54 6.72 10.80 -1.50
N VAL A 55 6.41 9.78 -2.28
CA VAL A 55 5.04 9.27 -2.42
C VAL A 55 4.94 7.98 -1.64
N VAL A 56 3.88 7.80 -0.86
CA VAL A 56 3.63 6.59 -0.08
C VAL A 56 2.26 6.00 -0.42
N PHE A 57 2.17 4.69 -0.51
CA PHE A 57 0.90 3.98 -0.46
C PHE A 57 0.91 2.94 0.65
N CYS A 58 -0.25 2.66 1.21
CA CYS A 58 -0.40 1.78 2.36
C CYS A 58 -1.64 0.90 2.21
N SER A 59 -1.47 -0.40 2.34
CA SER A 59 -2.60 -1.34 2.40
C SER A 59 -3.31 -1.27 3.74
N ASP A 60 -4.65 -1.41 3.71
CA ASP A 60 -5.51 -1.47 4.89
C ASP A 60 -5.89 -2.92 5.23
N PRO A 61 -5.19 -3.57 6.17
CA PRO A 61 -5.51 -4.94 6.53
C PRO A 61 -6.84 -5.08 7.30
N THR A 62 -7.47 -3.98 7.69
CA THR A 62 -8.80 -4.01 8.32
C THR A 62 -9.91 -4.24 7.28
N ILE A 63 -9.61 -3.99 5.99
CA ILE A 63 -10.50 -4.25 4.86
C ILE A 63 -10.06 -5.54 4.18
N GLN A 64 -10.84 -6.59 4.32
CA GLN A 64 -10.60 -7.91 3.71
C GLN A 64 -9.15 -8.43 3.84
N GLY A 65 -8.49 -8.18 4.99
CA GLY A 65 -7.11 -8.59 5.21
C GLY A 65 -6.09 -7.90 4.32
N GLY A 66 -6.42 -6.71 3.79
CA GLY A 66 -5.59 -5.97 2.86
C GLY A 66 -5.60 -6.53 1.44
N ALA A 67 -6.58 -7.37 1.09
CA ALA A 67 -6.67 -7.95 -0.25
C ALA A 67 -6.76 -6.88 -1.33
N MET A 68 -5.94 -7.02 -2.37
CA MET A 68 -5.83 -6.07 -3.48
C MET A 68 -6.93 -6.34 -4.51
N GLY A 69 -7.94 -5.48 -4.54
CA GLY A 69 -8.96 -5.42 -5.59
C GLY A 69 -8.60 -4.41 -6.66
N SER A 70 -9.45 -4.32 -7.70
CA SER A 70 -9.24 -3.40 -8.83
C SER A 70 -9.10 -1.95 -8.39
N ALA A 71 -9.95 -1.47 -7.48
CA ALA A 71 -9.89 -0.10 -6.96
C ALA A 71 -8.59 0.16 -6.18
N GLY A 72 -8.19 -0.76 -5.28
CA GLY A 72 -6.95 -0.63 -4.51
C GLY A 72 -5.70 -0.67 -5.40
N CYS A 73 -5.67 -1.52 -6.42
CA CYS A 73 -4.58 -1.55 -7.40
C CYS A 73 -4.49 -0.23 -8.19
N THR A 74 -5.63 0.39 -8.53
CA THR A 74 -5.65 1.72 -9.17
C THR A 74 -4.97 2.77 -8.30
N VAL A 75 -5.19 2.75 -6.98
CA VAL A 75 -4.52 3.67 -6.04
C VAL A 75 -3.00 3.46 -6.06
N ILE A 76 -2.52 2.20 -6.10
CA ILE A 76 -1.08 1.93 -6.21
C ILE A 76 -0.52 2.49 -7.52
N VAL A 77 -1.19 2.23 -8.65
CA VAL A 77 -0.77 2.75 -9.96
C VAL A 77 -0.68 4.28 -9.94
N GLN A 78 -1.69 4.97 -9.41
CA GLN A 78 -1.70 6.44 -9.27
C GLN A 78 -0.54 6.94 -8.39
N ALA A 79 -0.21 6.23 -7.31
CA ALA A 79 0.93 6.57 -6.47
C ALA A 79 2.25 6.50 -7.26
N TYR A 80 2.44 5.45 -8.05
CA TYR A 80 3.60 5.30 -8.92
C TYR A 80 3.66 6.36 -10.02
N GLU A 81 2.53 6.65 -10.69
CA GLU A 81 2.44 7.71 -11.70
C GLU A 81 2.82 9.07 -11.11
N ARG A 82 2.34 9.36 -9.90
CA ARG A 82 2.68 10.59 -9.19
C ARG A 82 4.17 10.65 -8.83
N ALA A 83 4.73 9.57 -8.32
CA ALA A 83 6.16 9.50 -7.98
C ALA A 83 7.05 9.68 -9.22
N LEU A 84 6.68 9.06 -10.34
CA LEU A 84 7.37 9.21 -11.63
C LEU A 84 7.30 10.64 -12.15
N ALA A 85 6.12 11.27 -12.09
CA ALA A 85 5.93 12.65 -12.54
C ALA A 85 6.73 13.65 -11.70
N ASP A 86 6.79 13.43 -10.38
CA ASP A 86 7.51 14.30 -9.44
C ASP A 86 9.02 13.96 -9.37
N GLY A 87 9.47 12.81 -9.91
CA GLY A 87 10.86 12.36 -9.83
C GLY A 87 11.31 12.06 -8.40
N VAL A 88 10.42 11.51 -7.56
CA VAL A 88 10.66 11.24 -6.14
C VAL A 88 10.52 9.75 -5.82
N PRO A 89 11.10 9.27 -4.69
CA PRO A 89 10.91 7.88 -4.28
C PRO A 89 9.44 7.51 -4.04
N VAL A 90 9.10 6.27 -4.33
CA VAL A 90 7.84 5.66 -3.94
C VAL A 90 8.07 4.63 -2.83
N VAL A 91 7.25 4.69 -1.77
CA VAL A 91 7.33 3.78 -0.63
C VAL A 91 6.01 3.03 -0.49
N GLY A 92 6.05 1.71 -0.54
CA GLY A 92 4.90 0.85 -0.28
C GLY A 92 4.93 0.31 1.15
N LEU A 93 3.87 0.55 1.92
CA LEU A 93 3.65 -0.05 3.24
C LEU A 93 2.68 -1.22 3.07
N TRP A 94 3.23 -2.44 3.02
CA TRP A 94 2.51 -3.64 2.66
C TRP A 94 2.00 -4.42 3.87
N HIS A 95 0.73 -4.81 3.84
CA HIS A 95 0.12 -5.77 4.75
C HIS A 95 -1.11 -6.36 4.05
N SER A 96 -0.93 -7.40 3.24
CA SER A 96 -1.97 -7.85 2.30
C SER A 96 -1.95 -9.36 2.09
N GLY A 97 -3.13 -9.95 2.05
CA GLY A 97 -3.35 -11.35 1.71
C GLY A 97 -3.23 -11.68 0.22
N GLY A 98 -2.89 -10.72 -0.64
CA GLY A 98 -2.81 -10.90 -2.09
C GLY A 98 -4.02 -10.38 -2.84
N ALA A 99 -4.28 -10.92 -4.05
CA ALA A 99 -5.40 -10.50 -4.88
C ALA A 99 -6.75 -10.78 -4.20
N ARG A 100 -7.72 -9.89 -4.39
CA ARG A 100 -9.09 -10.03 -3.89
C ARG A 100 -9.85 -11.06 -4.72
N LEU A 101 -9.87 -12.31 -4.25
CA LEU A 101 -10.41 -13.45 -5.01
C LEU A 101 -11.89 -13.29 -5.40
N ALA A 102 -12.67 -12.53 -4.62
CA ALA A 102 -14.08 -12.28 -4.92
C ALA A 102 -14.29 -11.48 -6.23
N GLU A 103 -13.28 -10.74 -6.69
CA GLU A 103 -13.30 -9.98 -7.94
C GLU A 103 -12.79 -10.81 -9.15
N GLY A 104 -12.37 -12.06 -8.91
CA GLY A 104 -11.98 -12.99 -9.97
C GLY A 104 -10.81 -12.48 -10.82
N VAL A 105 -10.94 -12.62 -12.14
CA VAL A 105 -9.90 -12.25 -13.11
C VAL A 105 -9.60 -10.76 -13.14
N GLU A 106 -10.55 -9.90 -12.75
CA GLU A 106 -10.36 -8.45 -12.73
C GLU A 106 -9.31 -8.03 -11.69
N SER A 107 -9.32 -8.63 -10.49
CA SER A 107 -8.29 -8.36 -9.51
C SER A 107 -6.91 -8.86 -9.95
N LEU A 108 -6.84 -9.98 -10.64
CA LEU A 108 -5.58 -10.50 -11.19
C LEU A 108 -5.03 -9.58 -12.29
N HIS A 109 -5.90 -9.08 -13.18
CA HIS A 109 -5.53 -8.09 -14.18
C HIS A 109 -5.01 -6.80 -13.52
N ALA A 110 -5.72 -6.30 -12.51
CA ALA A 110 -5.33 -5.10 -11.79
C ALA A 110 -3.97 -5.24 -11.09
N VAL A 111 -3.68 -6.39 -10.48
CA VAL A 111 -2.35 -6.70 -9.93
C VAL A 111 -1.29 -6.71 -11.04
N GLY A 112 -1.62 -7.21 -12.22
CA GLY A 112 -0.75 -7.14 -13.40
C GLY A 112 -0.40 -5.70 -13.79
N LEU A 113 -1.34 -4.76 -13.72
CA LEU A 113 -1.09 -3.33 -13.97
C LEU A 113 -0.16 -2.72 -12.90
N VAL A 114 -0.29 -3.14 -11.64
CA VAL A 114 0.66 -2.73 -10.58
C VAL A 114 2.07 -3.20 -10.95
N PHE A 115 2.26 -4.46 -11.33
CA PHE A 115 3.59 -4.94 -11.75
C PHE A 115 4.12 -4.22 -12.98
N GLN A 116 3.25 -3.88 -13.92
CA GLN A 116 3.62 -3.12 -15.11
C GLN A 116 4.19 -1.75 -14.73
N ILE A 117 3.52 -0.99 -13.85
CA ILE A 117 4.01 0.34 -13.46
C ILE A 117 5.28 0.23 -12.61
N MET A 118 5.40 -0.77 -11.74
CA MET A 118 6.60 -1.02 -10.95
C MET A 118 7.82 -1.29 -11.84
N THR A 119 7.68 -2.15 -12.84
CA THR A 119 8.76 -2.43 -13.81
C THR A 119 9.08 -1.22 -14.67
N HIS A 120 8.07 -0.41 -15.04
CA HIS A 120 8.29 0.86 -15.75
C HIS A 120 9.06 1.89 -14.90
N ALA A 121 8.84 1.91 -13.59
CA ALA A 121 9.52 2.80 -12.65
C ALA A 121 10.96 2.37 -12.33
N SER A 122 11.29 1.10 -12.57
CA SER A 122 12.62 0.55 -12.29
C SER A 122 13.73 1.33 -13.00
N GLY A 123 14.73 1.73 -12.23
CA GLY A 123 15.85 2.55 -12.71
C GLY A 123 15.52 4.03 -12.97
N LYS A 124 14.27 4.48 -12.74
CA LYS A 124 13.84 5.88 -12.90
C LYS A 124 13.67 6.60 -11.58
N ILE A 125 13.06 5.93 -10.61
CA ILE A 125 12.86 6.44 -9.25
C ILE A 125 13.18 5.32 -8.25
N PRO A 126 13.64 5.64 -7.03
CA PRO A 126 13.80 4.65 -5.97
C PRO A 126 12.47 4.05 -5.57
N GLN A 127 12.41 2.72 -5.46
CA GLN A 127 11.26 1.95 -5.04
C GLN A 127 11.59 1.23 -3.73
N ILE A 128 10.84 1.52 -2.68
CA ILE A 128 11.07 0.97 -1.34
C ILE A 128 9.82 0.26 -0.86
N SER A 129 9.96 -0.97 -0.40
CA SER A 129 8.86 -1.72 0.21
C SER A 129 9.14 -1.99 1.68
N VAL A 130 8.15 -1.69 2.52
CA VAL A 130 8.14 -2.03 3.95
C VAL A 130 6.99 -3.00 4.19
N VAL A 131 7.30 -4.24 4.54
CA VAL A 131 6.32 -5.29 4.80
C VAL A 131 6.02 -5.31 6.29
N LEU A 132 4.83 -4.87 6.66
CA LEU A 132 4.39 -4.66 8.05
C LEU A 132 3.49 -5.78 8.60
N GLY A 133 3.36 -6.87 7.87
CA GLY A 133 2.51 -7.99 8.25
C GLY A 133 2.45 -9.04 7.16
N ALA A 134 1.33 -9.77 7.08
CA ALA A 134 1.16 -10.79 6.05
C ALA A 134 1.38 -10.22 4.65
N ALA A 135 2.14 -10.94 3.82
CA ALA A 135 2.34 -10.65 2.41
C ALA A 135 2.24 -11.95 1.63
N ALA A 136 1.22 -12.09 0.78
CA ALA A 136 0.98 -13.30 0.01
C ALA A 136 0.65 -12.98 -1.46
N GLY A 137 0.93 -13.92 -2.36
CA GLY A 137 0.66 -13.79 -3.78
C GLY A 137 1.23 -12.50 -4.37
N GLY A 138 0.41 -11.68 -5.03
CA GLY A 138 0.82 -10.41 -5.62
C GLY A 138 1.44 -9.43 -4.63
N ALA A 139 1.02 -9.46 -3.35
CA ALA A 139 1.58 -8.62 -2.30
C ALA A 139 2.94 -9.09 -1.77
N ALA A 140 3.37 -10.31 -2.10
CA ALA A 140 4.74 -10.78 -1.89
C ALA A 140 5.62 -10.48 -3.12
N TYR A 141 5.04 -10.60 -4.32
CA TYR A 141 5.74 -10.30 -5.58
C TYR A 141 6.06 -8.81 -5.72
N GLY A 142 5.11 -7.93 -5.37
CA GLY A 142 5.31 -6.49 -5.45
C GLY A 142 6.59 -6.04 -4.72
N PRO A 143 6.74 -6.29 -3.41
CA PRO A 143 7.97 -5.99 -2.70
C PRO A 143 9.23 -6.54 -3.34
N ALA A 144 9.18 -7.78 -3.87
CA ALA A 144 10.34 -8.41 -4.51
C ALA A 144 10.79 -7.71 -5.82
N LEU A 145 9.95 -6.86 -6.42
CA LEU A 145 10.26 -6.06 -7.61
C LEU A 145 10.87 -4.70 -7.27
N THR A 146 10.93 -4.31 -6.00
CA THR A 146 11.45 -3.01 -5.56
C THR A 146 12.95 -3.05 -5.27
N ASP A 147 13.57 -1.87 -5.20
CA ASP A 147 15.03 -1.74 -4.99
C ASP A 147 15.44 -2.11 -3.55
N ILE A 148 14.59 -1.77 -2.57
CA ILE A 148 14.84 -2.03 -1.14
C ILE A 148 13.60 -2.67 -0.53
N VAL A 149 13.81 -3.77 0.20
CA VAL A 149 12.75 -4.46 0.95
C VAL A 149 13.12 -4.50 2.43
N ILE A 150 12.24 -3.95 3.26
CA ILE A 150 12.35 -3.97 4.72
C ILE A 150 11.24 -4.86 5.25
N LEU A 151 11.59 -5.90 5.98
CA LEU A 151 10.62 -6.79 6.62
C LEU A 151 10.47 -6.41 8.09
N GLY A 152 9.24 -6.13 8.49
CA GLY A 152 8.88 -5.97 9.89
C GLY A 152 8.85 -7.31 10.64
N PRO A 153 8.79 -7.27 11.98
CA PRO A 153 8.70 -8.45 12.83
C PRO A 153 7.35 -9.19 12.68
#